data_ce636dba6d3366cd44584c5708b86cb9
#
_entry.id   ce636dba6d3366cd44584c5708b86cb9
#
_cell.length_a   1.000
_cell.length_b   1.000
_cell.length_c   1.000
_cell.angle_alpha   90.00
_cell.angle_beta   90.00
_cell.angle_gamma   90.00
#
_symmetry.space_group_name_H-M   'P 1'
#
loop_
_entity.id
_entity.type
_entity.pdbx_description
1 polymer ?
#
loop_
_entity_poly.entity_id
_entity_poly.type
_entity_poly.pdbx_seq_one_letter_code
_entity_poly.pdbx_strand_id
1 'polypeptide(L)'
;MTGRTVSWWTHSKTVTLIWLLSAFLFFCLFRMAILNSSHAVVPSSLDPKISNSERRSKLYENMERDLDEHGAVFLKRGKTSQSLSLSDLFMLKDGSVTPVLKPANPPVRANVLYLSTEFSNPISKAVKNIFHPYFDKAIWFQNSSMYHFSMFHASHHIAPVPATKEEIDAEAASVQAVAQTFRPLNIVLDRVVLTSTGVLLGCWQVTSGTDPIAIRAKLRNVLPRAPEKQLYDAAILHTSFARLLGRPKALPTELHTTSEELQFFHELVNRLNTDLHGFKATVSELWYVEEHDLLALALNGRMSVRRFKLGCSRT
;
A
#
# COMPACT_ATOMS: atom_id res chain seq x y z
N MET A 1 -80.42 14.01 -1.70
CA MET A 1 -79.08 14.47 -1.31
C MET A 1 -78.31 13.25 -0.85
N THR A 2 -77.50 12.68 -1.73
CA THR A 2 -76.72 11.46 -1.46
C THR A 2 -75.29 11.81 -1.14
N GLY A 3 -74.92 11.67 0.13
CA GLY A 3 -73.57 11.90 0.60
C GLY A 3 -72.60 10.79 0.17
N ARG A 4 -71.58 11.18 -0.53
CA ARG A 4 -70.48 10.33 -0.98
C ARG A 4 -69.47 10.19 0.17
N THR A 5 -69.52 9.07 0.90
CA THR A 5 -68.44 8.68 1.83
C THR A 5 -67.25 8.17 1.03
N VAL A 6 -66.24 9.04 0.84
CA VAL A 6 -64.96 8.66 0.21
C VAL A 6 -64.18 7.76 1.17
N SER A 7 -63.90 6.52 0.71
CA SER A 7 -63.19 5.46 1.43
C SER A 7 -61.74 5.85 1.76
N TRP A 8 -61.49 6.42 2.91
CA TRP A 8 -60.19 6.75 3.47
C TRP A 8 -59.37 5.47 3.82
N TRP A 9 -60.04 4.34 3.92
CA TRP A 9 -59.42 3.09 4.35
C TRP A 9 -58.62 2.34 3.28
N THR A 10 -58.84 2.56 2.02
CA THR A 10 -58.08 1.95 0.92
C THR A 10 -56.73 2.64 0.69
N HIS A 11 -56.60 3.94 0.88
CA HIS A 11 -55.34 4.64 0.76
C HIS A 11 -54.32 4.30 1.86
N SER A 12 -54.81 4.04 3.10
CA SER A 12 -53.89 3.69 4.21
C SER A 12 -53.24 2.33 3.98
N LYS A 13 -53.97 1.32 3.51
CA LYS A 13 -53.45 -0.03 3.25
C LYS A 13 -52.43 -0.05 2.10
N THR A 14 -52.67 0.71 1.02
CA THR A 14 -51.75 0.82 -0.10
C THR A 14 -50.46 1.56 0.29
N VAL A 15 -50.53 2.62 1.06
CA VAL A 15 -49.38 3.34 1.58
C VAL A 15 -48.57 2.43 2.52
N THR A 16 -49.19 1.70 3.42
CA THR A 16 -48.50 0.75 4.31
C THR A 16 -47.82 -0.37 3.50
N LEU A 17 -48.50 -0.91 2.48
CA LEU A 17 -47.88 -1.93 1.59
C LEU A 17 -46.67 -1.42 0.83
N ILE A 18 -46.73 -0.17 0.32
CA ILE A 18 -45.59 0.48 -0.36
C ILE A 18 -44.40 0.66 0.59
N TRP A 19 -44.67 1.09 1.84
CA TRP A 19 -43.62 1.22 2.85
C TRP A 19 -42.96 -0.09 3.23
N LEU A 20 -43.78 -1.17 3.39
CA LEU A 20 -43.26 -2.50 3.68
C LEU A 20 -42.45 -3.09 2.54
N LEU A 21 -42.92 -2.91 1.29
CA LEU A 21 -42.17 -3.34 0.10
C LEU A 21 -40.87 -2.55 -0.07
N SER A 22 -40.89 -1.23 0.15
CA SER A 22 -39.68 -0.38 0.09
C SER A 22 -38.67 -0.76 1.19
N ALA A 23 -39.14 -1.00 2.43
CA ALA A 23 -38.28 -1.45 3.53
C ALA A 23 -37.68 -2.83 3.26
N PHE A 24 -38.47 -3.76 2.68
CA PHE A 24 -37.99 -5.08 2.30
C PHE A 24 -36.97 -5.01 1.16
N LEU A 25 -37.22 -4.19 0.13
CA LEU A 25 -36.28 -3.97 -0.97
C LEU A 25 -34.97 -3.32 -0.47
N PHE A 26 -35.08 -2.34 0.40
CA PHE A 26 -33.91 -1.71 1.04
C PHE A 26 -33.13 -2.71 1.89
N PHE A 27 -33.82 -3.57 2.65
CA PHE A 27 -33.19 -4.64 3.43
C PHE A 27 -32.49 -5.66 2.53
N CYS A 28 -33.10 -6.05 1.40
CA CYS A 28 -32.47 -6.96 0.43
C CYS A 28 -31.25 -6.33 -0.24
N LEU A 29 -31.34 -5.06 -0.65
CA LEU A 29 -30.21 -4.32 -1.23
C LEU A 29 -29.11 -4.11 -0.21
N PHE A 30 -29.44 -3.81 1.04
CA PHE A 30 -28.48 -3.69 2.13
C PHE A 30 -27.80 -5.01 2.46
N ARG A 31 -28.55 -6.11 2.46
CA ARG A 31 -28.00 -7.47 2.60
C ARG A 31 -27.10 -7.83 1.43
N MET A 32 -27.50 -7.53 0.18
CA MET A 32 -26.63 -7.72 -0.99
C MET A 32 -25.37 -6.84 -0.94
N ALA A 33 -25.49 -5.59 -0.51
CA ALA A 33 -24.34 -4.71 -0.31
C ALA A 33 -23.39 -5.23 0.77
N ILE A 34 -23.91 -5.76 1.89
CA ILE A 34 -23.11 -6.40 2.93
C ILE A 34 -22.47 -7.69 2.40
N LEU A 35 -23.20 -8.53 1.66
CA LEU A 35 -22.67 -9.75 1.08
C LEU A 35 -21.64 -9.48 -0.02
N ASN A 36 -21.82 -8.44 -0.84
CA ASN A 36 -20.78 -7.99 -1.79
C ASN A 36 -19.63 -7.22 -1.11
N SER A 37 -19.87 -6.57 0.03
CA SER A 37 -18.84 -5.92 0.84
C SER A 37 -18.01 -6.94 1.65
N SER A 38 -18.56 -8.13 1.91
CA SER A 38 -17.85 -9.25 2.54
C SER A 38 -16.97 -10.05 1.57
N HIS A 39 -16.88 -9.65 0.30
CA HIS A 39 -15.75 -10.00 -0.58
C HIS A 39 -14.49 -9.14 -0.35
N ALA A 40 -14.44 -8.35 0.73
CA ALA A 40 -13.19 -8.03 1.36
C ALA A 40 -12.63 -9.37 1.89
N VAL A 41 -11.64 -9.88 1.19
CA VAL A 41 -10.91 -11.12 1.47
C VAL A 41 -10.61 -11.19 2.96
N VAL A 42 -11.47 -11.89 3.71
CA VAL A 42 -11.05 -12.54 4.95
C VAL A 42 -9.92 -13.47 4.50
N PRO A 43 -8.73 -13.41 5.08
CA PRO A 43 -7.70 -14.38 4.75
C PRO A 43 -8.30 -15.73 5.06
N SER A 44 -8.75 -16.41 4.01
CA SER A 44 -9.21 -17.78 4.07
C SER A 44 -8.12 -18.57 4.78
N SER A 45 -8.55 -19.37 5.75
CA SER A 45 -7.80 -20.43 6.40
C SER A 45 -6.57 -20.82 5.60
N LEU A 46 -5.39 -20.58 6.17
CA LEU A 46 -4.09 -20.98 5.64
C LEU A 46 -4.24 -22.41 5.12
N ASP A 47 -4.25 -22.58 3.82
CA ASP A 47 -4.09 -23.89 3.22
C ASP A 47 -2.67 -24.32 3.61
N PRO A 48 -2.49 -25.31 4.49
CA PRO A 48 -1.19 -25.65 5.06
C PRO A 48 -0.22 -26.21 4.01
N LYS A 49 -0.66 -26.34 2.76
CA LYS A 49 0.13 -26.89 1.65
C LYS A 49 0.86 -25.82 0.82
N ILE A 50 0.49 -24.54 0.92
CA ILE A 50 1.10 -23.47 0.09
C ILE A 50 2.22 -22.81 0.88
N SER A 51 3.42 -22.79 0.32
CA SER A 51 4.57 -22.11 0.94
C SER A 51 4.40 -20.59 0.94
N ASN A 52 5.05 -19.88 1.88
CA ASN A 52 5.00 -18.41 1.94
C ASN A 52 5.57 -17.77 0.66
N SER A 53 6.57 -18.39 0.03
CA SER A 53 7.12 -17.94 -1.25
C SER A 53 6.08 -18.02 -2.37
N GLU A 54 5.38 -19.14 -2.46
CA GLU A 54 4.31 -19.37 -3.45
C GLU A 54 3.14 -18.41 -3.28
N ARG A 55 2.76 -18.16 -2.02
CA ARG A 55 1.75 -17.14 -1.68
C ARG A 55 2.18 -15.75 -2.13
N ARG A 56 3.46 -15.38 -1.94
CA ARG A 56 4.01 -14.11 -2.45
C ARG A 56 3.99 -14.05 -3.97
N SER A 57 4.43 -15.11 -4.65
CA SER A 57 4.42 -15.15 -6.12
C SER A 57 3.03 -14.88 -6.68
N LYS A 58 1.98 -15.51 -6.14
CA LYS A 58 0.58 -15.25 -6.56
C LYS A 58 0.15 -13.80 -6.35
N LEU A 59 0.56 -13.18 -5.22
CA LEU A 59 0.30 -11.75 -4.98
C LEU A 59 1.00 -10.88 -6.03
N TYR A 60 2.25 -11.18 -6.36
CA TYR A 60 3.04 -10.42 -7.32
C TYR A 60 2.51 -10.57 -8.75
N GLU A 61 2.05 -11.76 -9.13
CA GLU A 61 1.35 -11.99 -10.41
C GLU A 61 0.08 -11.14 -10.53
N ASN A 62 -0.71 -11.02 -9.45
CA ASN A 62 -1.88 -10.15 -9.44
C ASN A 62 -1.49 -8.67 -9.54
N MET A 63 -0.43 -8.25 -8.84
CA MET A 63 0.06 -6.86 -8.90
C MET A 63 0.64 -6.51 -10.28
N GLU A 64 1.25 -7.46 -10.97
CA GLU A 64 1.76 -7.29 -12.33
C GLU A 64 0.62 -7.07 -13.34
N ARG A 65 -0.50 -7.78 -13.19
CA ARG A 65 -1.69 -7.61 -14.03
C ARG A 65 -2.50 -6.35 -13.74
N ASP A 66 -2.30 -5.71 -12.59
CA ASP A 66 -3.10 -4.54 -12.17
C ASP A 66 -3.08 -3.41 -13.20
N LEU A 67 -1.94 -3.18 -13.84
CA LEU A 67 -1.81 -2.16 -14.88
C LEU A 67 -2.60 -2.52 -16.14
N ASP A 68 -2.62 -3.79 -16.55
CA ASP A 68 -3.34 -4.27 -17.73
C ASP A 68 -4.85 -4.29 -17.51
N GLU A 69 -5.28 -4.71 -16.31
CA GLU A 69 -6.70 -4.83 -15.95
C GLU A 69 -7.37 -3.46 -15.73
N HIS A 70 -6.66 -2.48 -15.20
CA HIS A 70 -7.23 -1.18 -14.83
C HIS A 70 -6.71 -0.02 -15.68
N GLY A 71 -5.66 -0.24 -16.48
CA GLY A 71 -4.98 0.80 -17.24
C GLY A 71 -4.18 1.76 -16.35
N ALA A 72 -3.58 2.78 -16.94
CA ALA A 72 -2.80 3.78 -16.24
C ALA A 72 -3.69 4.82 -15.54
N VAL A 73 -4.35 4.43 -14.43
CA VAL A 73 -5.27 5.29 -13.65
C VAL A 73 -4.57 6.55 -13.15
N PHE A 74 -3.27 6.47 -12.86
CA PHE A 74 -2.47 7.61 -12.41
C PHE A 74 -2.44 8.78 -13.43
N LEU A 75 -2.62 8.52 -14.73
CA LEU A 75 -2.71 9.56 -15.75
C LEU A 75 -3.95 10.43 -15.59
N LYS A 76 -5.01 9.89 -14.97
CA LYS A 76 -6.27 10.58 -14.66
C LYS A 76 -6.25 11.22 -13.26
N ARG A 77 -5.09 11.21 -12.56
CA ARG A 77 -4.92 11.68 -11.18
C ARG A 77 -5.90 11.07 -10.18
N GLY A 78 -6.26 9.80 -10.40
CA GLY A 78 -7.19 9.05 -9.57
C GLY A 78 -6.71 8.80 -8.13
N LYS A 79 -7.53 8.11 -7.34
CA LYS A 79 -7.20 7.71 -5.97
C LYS A 79 -6.10 6.63 -5.96
N THR A 80 -5.22 6.72 -4.98
CA THR A 80 -4.24 5.67 -4.67
C THR A 80 -4.93 4.48 -3.98
N SER A 81 -4.23 3.37 -3.85
CA SER A 81 -4.67 2.21 -3.07
C SER A 81 -4.96 2.53 -1.59
N GLN A 82 -4.49 3.67 -1.08
CA GLN A 82 -4.71 4.14 0.29
C GLN A 82 -5.78 5.23 0.38
N SER A 83 -6.68 5.33 -0.60
CA SER A 83 -7.81 6.29 -0.63
C SER A 83 -7.43 7.78 -0.69
N LEU A 84 -6.16 8.09 -0.93
CA LEU A 84 -5.67 9.45 -1.16
C LEU A 84 -5.58 9.70 -2.67
N SER A 85 -5.94 10.90 -3.14
CA SER A 85 -5.73 11.25 -4.56
C SER A 85 -4.27 11.63 -4.82
N LEU A 86 -3.79 11.47 -6.04
CA LEU A 86 -2.44 11.92 -6.40
C LEU A 86 -2.28 13.43 -6.24
N SER A 87 -3.34 14.22 -6.48
CA SER A 87 -3.36 15.67 -6.24
C SER A 87 -3.30 16.05 -4.76
N ASP A 88 -3.69 15.13 -3.85
CA ASP A 88 -3.51 15.32 -2.41
C ASP A 88 -2.08 15.12 -1.94
N LEU A 89 -1.31 14.33 -2.69
CA LEU A 89 0.04 13.92 -2.35
C LEU A 89 1.13 14.71 -3.07
N PHE A 90 0.82 15.22 -4.28
CA PHE A 90 1.82 15.88 -5.12
C PHE A 90 1.26 17.12 -5.82
N MET A 91 2.10 18.15 -5.90
CA MET A 91 1.89 19.33 -6.70
C MET A 91 2.89 19.30 -7.88
N LEU A 92 2.33 19.47 -9.08
CA LEU A 92 3.11 19.65 -10.32
C LEU A 92 3.16 21.17 -10.59
N LYS A 93 4.29 21.82 -10.30
CA LYS A 93 4.48 23.24 -10.52
C LYS A 93 5.78 23.48 -11.28
N ASP A 94 5.73 24.30 -12.32
CA ASP A 94 6.89 24.74 -13.12
C ASP A 94 7.76 23.56 -13.62
N GLY A 95 7.11 22.44 -13.89
CA GLY A 95 7.78 21.22 -14.35
C GLY A 95 8.56 20.48 -13.26
N SER A 96 8.29 20.74 -11.99
CA SER A 96 8.81 19.97 -10.87
C SER A 96 7.69 19.27 -10.10
N VAL A 97 8.00 18.08 -9.58
CA VAL A 97 7.13 17.33 -8.66
C VAL A 97 7.51 17.70 -7.25
N THR A 98 6.55 18.26 -6.51
CA THR A 98 6.72 18.60 -5.10
C THR A 98 5.71 17.82 -4.25
N PRO A 99 6.13 17.11 -3.18
CA PRO A 99 5.20 16.45 -2.29
C PRO A 99 4.37 17.47 -1.49
N VAL A 100 3.09 17.17 -1.28
CA VAL A 100 2.20 17.92 -0.41
C VAL A 100 2.20 17.23 0.95
N LEU A 101 2.88 17.84 1.93
CA LEU A 101 2.97 17.31 3.27
C LEU A 101 1.73 17.76 4.08
N LYS A 102 0.87 16.82 4.43
CA LYS A 102 -0.32 17.03 5.27
C LYS A 102 -0.06 16.49 6.67
N PRO A 103 -0.27 17.26 7.74
CA PRO A 103 -0.11 16.76 9.09
C PRO A 103 -0.97 15.52 9.36
N ALA A 104 -0.39 14.51 9.98
CA ALA A 104 -1.11 13.34 10.50
C ALA A 104 -1.52 13.60 11.95
N ASN A 105 -2.81 13.55 12.23
CA ASN A 105 -3.34 13.73 13.59
C ASN A 105 -4.42 12.67 13.91
N PRO A 106 -4.13 11.71 14.78
CA PRO A 106 -2.85 11.44 15.46
C PRO A 106 -1.75 11.00 14.46
N PRO A 107 -0.46 11.03 14.84
CA PRO A 107 0.62 10.52 14.01
C PRO A 107 0.40 9.07 13.59
N VAL A 108 0.79 8.75 12.35
CA VAL A 108 0.85 7.36 11.90
C VAL A 108 2.02 6.68 12.59
N ARG A 109 1.82 5.49 13.14
CA ARG A 109 2.87 4.70 13.77
C ARG A 109 3.06 3.40 13.01
N ALA A 110 4.17 3.34 12.27
CA ALA A 110 4.49 2.24 11.37
C ALA A 110 5.73 1.47 11.85
N ASN A 111 5.69 0.16 11.68
CA ASN A 111 6.85 -0.71 11.82
C ASN A 111 7.30 -1.13 10.43
N VAL A 112 8.54 -0.82 10.07
CA VAL A 112 9.08 -1.07 8.75
C VAL A 112 10.45 -1.75 8.83
N LEU A 113 10.71 -2.69 7.93
CA LEU A 113 12.06 -3.21 7.73
C LEU A 113 12.81 -2.22 6.83
N TYR A 114 14.02 -1.86 7.20
CA TYR A 114 14.85 -0.90 6.49
C TYR A 114 15.77 -1.60 5.47
N LEU A 115 15.78 -1.11 4.24
CA LEU A 115 16.76 -1.50 3.23
C LEU A 115 17.92 -0.52 3.24
N SER A 116 19.09 -0.96 3.68
CA SER A 116 20.24 -0.08 3.84
C SER A 116 20.69 0.58 2.51
N THR A 117 21.37 1.73 2.61
CA THR A 117 21.83 2.48 1.45
C THR A 117 22.85 1.72 0.60
N GLU A 118 23.51 0.71 1.16
CA GLU A 118 24.35 -0.23 0.43
C GLU A 118 23.56 -0.91 -0.71
N PHE A 119 22.33 -1.34 -0.43
CA PHE A 119 21.47 -2.03 -1.39
C PHE A 119 20.53 -1.07 -2.14
N SER A 120 20.01 -0.05 -1.47
CA SER A 120 19.03 0.85 -2.07
C SER A 120 19.62 1.83 -3.09
N ASN A 121 20.88 2.26 -2.92
CA ASN A 121 21.53 3.19 -3.87
C ASN A 121 21.73 2.60 -5.27
N PRO A 122 22.24 1.36 -5.45
CA PRO A 122 22.31 0.73 -6.77
C PRO A 122 20.93 0.61 -7.45
N ILE A 123 19.90 0.21 -6.69
CA ILE A 123 18.52 0.12 -7.19
C ILE A 123 18.03 1.50 -7.64
N SER A 124 18.16 2.51 -6.78
CA SER A 124 17.74 3.87 -7.09
C SER A 124 18.44 4.43 -8.34
N LYS A 125 19.72 4.10 -8.54
CA LYS A 125 20.48 4.48 -9.74
C LYS A 125 19.91 3.81 -10.99
N ALA A 126 19.62 2.50 -10.95
CA ALA A 126 19.03 1.77 -12.07
C ALA A 126 17.65 2.35 -12.43
N VAL A 127 16.78 2.58 -11.44
CA VAL A 127 15.46 3.19 -11.62
C VAL A 127 15.58 4.57 -12.29
N LYS A 128 16.45 5.43 -11.78
CA LYS A 128 16.66 6.77 -12.35
C LYS A 128 17.20 6.72 -13.78
N ASN A 129 18.16 5.84 -14.06
CA ASN A 129 18.75 5.70 -15.40
C ASN A 129 17.69 5.32 -16.45
N ILE A 130 16.72 4.49 -16.09
CA ILE A 130 15.68 4.02 -17.01
C ILE A 130 14.54 5.03 -17.13
N PHE A 131 14.05 5.57 -16.02
CA PHE A 131 12.82 6.35 -16.00
C PHE A 131 13.05 7.86 -16.17
N HIS A 132 14.11 8.43 -15.60
CA HIS A 132 14.36 9.88 -15.64
C HIS A 132 14.41 10.48 -17.06
N PRO A 133 14.99 9.82 -18.08
CA PRO A 133 15.00 10.36 -19.44
C PRO A 133 13.61 10.66 -20.00
N TYR A 134 12.61 9.89 -19.57
CA TYR A 134 11.22 9.99 -20.07
C TYR A 134 10.30 10.77 -19.14
N PHE A 135 10.59 10.81 -17.83
CA PHE A 135 9.66 11.33 -16.81
C PHE A 135 10.27 12.41 -15.91
N ASP A 136 11.29 13.13 -16.33
CA ASP A 136 11.99 14.12 -15.50
C ASP A 136 11.08 15.08 -14.71
N LYS A 137 9.86 15.37 -15.23
CA LYS A 137 8.88 16.29 -14.66
C LYS A 137 7.56 15.62 -14.19
N ALA A 138 7.44 14.32 -14.31
CA ALA A 138 6.22 13.58 -14.03
C ALA A 138 6.47 12.31 -13.21
N ILE A 139 7.55 12.30 -12.44
CA ILE A 139 7.92 11.19 -11.58
C ILE A 139 8.44 11.71 -10.23
N TRP A 140 8.00 11.04 -9.16
CA TRP A 140 8.60 11.18 -7.84
C TRP A 140 9.50 9.97 -7.57
N PHE A 141 10.80 10.19 -7.41
CA PHE A 141 11.72 9.14 -6.99
C PHE A 141 11.76 9.06 -5.48
N GLN A 142 11.50 7.87 -4.95
CA GLN A 142 11.65 7.60 -3.53
C GLN A 142 13.10 7.88 -3.11
N ASN A 143 13.27 8.53 -1.96
CA ASN A 143 14.60 8.73 -1.38
C ASN A 143 15.20 7.37 -1.02
N SER A 144 16.37 7.04 -1.61
CA SER A 144 17.02 5.74 -1.39
C SER A 144 17.39 5.49 0.08
N SER A 145 17.65 6.55 0.86
CA SER A 145 17.89 6.42 2.30
C SER A 145 16.65 6.08 3.12
N MET A 146 15.46 6.06 2.48
CA MET A 146 14.17 5.73 3.10
C MET A 146 13.52 4.50 2.45
N TYR A 147 14.27 3.68 1.71
CA TYR A 147 13.74 2.43 1.17
C TYR A 147 13.41 1.48 2.32
N HIS A 148 12.18 0.98 2.31
CA HIS A 148 11.66 0.16 3.40
C HIS A 148 10.60 -0.82 2.92
N PHE A 149 10.30 -1.78 3.80
CA PHE A 149 9.21 -2.73 3.65
C PHE A 149 8.22 -2.50 4.79
N SER A 150 7.01 -2.08 4.49
CA SER A 150 5.96 -1.88 5.51
C SER A 150 5.56 -3.22 6.11
N MET A 151 5.75 -3.37 7.41
CA MET A 151 5.39 -4.60 8.14
C MET A 151 4.05 -4.47 8.84
N PHE A 152 3.91 -3.48 9.72
CA PHE A 152 2.76 -3.42 10.60
C PHE A 152 2.50 -1.98 11.08
N HIS A 153 1.24 -1.57 11.17
CA HIS A 153 0.86 -0.26 11.66
C HIS A 153 0.18 -0.35 13.02
N ALA A 154 0.75 0.29 14.03
CA ALA A 154 0.10 0.51 15.32
C ALA A 154 -1.00 1.58 15.21
N SER A 155 -0.87 2.49 14.23
CA SER A 155 -1.88 3.49 13.84
C SER A 155 -1.67 3.84 12.36
N HIS A 156 -2.73 4.00 11.58
CA HIS A 156 -2.65 4.48 10.21
C HIS A 156 -3.80 5.45 9.90
N HIS A 157 -3.65 6.25 8.85
CA HIS A 157 -4.57 7.35 8.52
C HIS A 157 -6.02 6.91 8.22
N ILE A 158 -6.24 5.65 7.80
CA ILE A 158 -7.60 5.11 7.56
C ILE A 158 -8.26 4.67 8.88
N ALA A 159 -7.49 4.17 9.84
CA ALA A 159 -7.95 3.80 11.18
C ALA A 159 -6.96 4.33 12.22
N PRO A 160 -7.03 5.63 12.55
CA PRO A 160 -6.11 6.26 13.48
C PRO A 160 -6.38 5.79 14.91
N VAL A 161 -5.29 5.51 15.64
CA VAL A 161 -5.31 5.11 17.05
C VAL A 161 -4.53 6.15 17.87
N PRO A 162 -5.20 7.00 18.64
CA PRO A 162 -4.51 7.94 19.54
C PRO A 162 -3.67 7.20 20.59
N ALA A 163 -2.53 7.78 20.96
CA ALA A 163 -1.68 7.27 22.02
C ALA A 163 -0.97 8.41 22.74
N THR A 164 -0.76 8.26 24.05
CA THR A 164 0.08 9.17 24.82
C THR A 164 1.56 8.89 24.54
N LYS A 165 2.43 9.78 24.98
CA LYS A 165 3.89 9.57 24.83
C LYS A 165 4.35 8.30 25.54
N GLU A 166 3.85 8.04 26.73
CA GLU A 166 4.17 6.86 27.54
C GLU A 166 3.72 5.57 26.84
N GLU A 167 2.54 5.59 26.22
CA GLU A 167 2.04 4.47 25.42
C GLU A 167 2.89 4.22 24.17
N ILE A 168 3.33 5.30 23.48
CA ILE A 168 4.23 5.21 22.32
C ILE A 168 5.60 4.64 22.76
N ASP A 169 6.12 5.07 23.89
CA ASP A 169 7.38 4.56 24.44
C ASP A 169 7.26 3.07 24.80
N ALA A 170 6.14 2.64 25.37
CA ALA A 170 5.85 1.24 25.66
C ALA A 170 5.68 0.39 24.40
N GLU A 171 4.98 0.91 23.37
CA GLU A 171 4.87 0.27 22.04
C GLU A 171 6.27 0.05 21.44
N ALA A 172 7.10 1.09 21.44
CA ALA A 172 8.45 1.02 20.89
C ALA A 172 9.35 0.04 21.63
N ALA A 173 9.28 -0.01 22.98
CA ALA A 173 10.01 -0.98 23.79
C ALA A 173 9.57 -2.43 23.47
N SER A 174 8.25 -2.65 23.29
CA SER A 174 7.71 -3.96 22.89
C SER A 174 8.18 -4.38 21.51
N VAL A 175 8.22 -3.44 20.56
CA VAL A 175 8.75 -3.67 19.20
C VAL A 175 10.25 -3.99 19.24
N GLN A 176 11.03 -3.29 20.07
CA GLN A 176 12.45 -3.57 20.27
C GLN A 176 12.68 -4.99 20.79
N ALA A 177 11.94 -5.40 21.80
CA ALA A 177 12.03 -6.75 22.39
C ALA A 177 11.71 -7.83 21.33
N VAL A 178 10.69 -7.60 20.50
CA VAL A 178 10.34 -8.52 19.41
C VAL A 178 11.39 -8.53 18.30
N ALA A 179 11.95 -7.37 17.94
CA ALA A 179 12.99 -7.28 16.91
C ALA A 179 14.21 -8.14 17.24
N GLN A 180 14.60 -8.22 18.50
CA GLN A 180 15.69 -9.06 18.98
C GLN A 180 15.45 -10.58 18.79
N THR A 181 14.19 -10.99 18.65
CA THR A 181 13.83 -12.40 18.38
C THR A 181 13.84 -12.77 16.89
N PHE A 182 13.95 -11.80 16.00
CA PHE A 182 13.96 -12.02 14.57
C PHE A 182 15.37 -12.30 14.05
N ARG A 183 15.49 -13.20 13.09
CA ARG A 183 16.74 -13.36 12.33
C ARG A 183 16.76 -12.37 11.18
N PRO A 184 17.90 -11.71 10.87
CA PRO A 184 18.06 -10.90 9.68
C PRO A 184 17.55 -11.66 8.43
N LEU A 185 16.93 -10.93 7.48
CA LEU A 185 16.39 -11.52 6.29
C LEU A 185 17.39 -11.39 5.15
N ASN A 186 17.71 -12.50 4.51
CA ASN A 186 18.30 -12.49 3.17
C ASN A 186 17.15 -12.55 2.15
N ILE A 187 17.15 -11.61 1.25
CA ILE A 187 16.07 -11.41 0.27
C ILE A 187 16.63 -11.34 -1.13
N VAL A 188 15.82 -11.67 -2.11
CA VAL A 188 16.13 -11.56 -3.52
C VAL A 188 14.99 -10.84 -4.23
N LEU A 189 15.31 -9.88 -5.10
CA LEU A 189 14.33 -9.20 -5.93
C LEU A 189 13.79 -10.19 -6.96
N ASP A 190 12.50 -10.50 -6.85
CA ASP A 190 11.77 -11.40 -7.74
C ASP A 190 11.39 -10.69 -9.03
N ARG A 191 10.74 -9.54 -8.90
CA ARG A 191 10.34 -8.69 -10.02
C ARG A 191 10.10 -7.25 -9.60
N VAL A 192 10.07 -6.37 -10.59
CA VAL A 192 9.56 -5.00 -10.48
C VAL A 192 8.21 -4.93 -11.17
N VAL A 193 7.24 -4.27 -10.56
CA VAL A 193 5.91 -4.04 -11.13
C VAL A 193 5.56 -2.55 -11.10
N LEU A 194 4.82 -2.09 -12.11
CA LEU A 194 4.18 -0.78 -12.13
C LEU A 194 2.68 -0.99 -11.92
N THR A 195 2.13 -0.42 -10.85
CA THR A 195 0.69 -0.52 -10.56
C THR A 195 -0.11 0.47 -11.40
N SER A 196 -1.41 0.23 -11.58
CA SER A 196 -2.36 1.14 -12.24
C SER A 196 -2.39 2.53 -11.59
N THR A 197 -2.02 2.63 -10.30
CA THR A 197 -1.93 3.89 -9.55
C THR A 197 -0.57 4.59 -9.68
N GLY A 198 0.34 4.08 -10.52
CA GLY A 198 1.62 4.68 -10.86
C GLY A 198 2.76 4.37 -9.89
N VAL A 199 2.60 3.46 -8.94
CA VAL A 199 3.70 3.09 -8.04
C VAL A 199 4.58 2.04 -8.69
N LEU A 200 5.87 2.33 -8.79
CA LEU A 200 6.90 1.39 -9.20
C LEU A 200 7.42 0.65 -7.96
N LEU A 201 7.15 -0.65 -7.89
CA LEU A 201 7.40 -1.49 -6.73
C LEU A 201 8.43 -2.58 -7.04
N GLY A 202 9.40 -2.75 -6.17
CA GLY A 202 10.20 -3.99 -6.10
C GLY A 202 9.49 -5.04 -5.25
N CYS A 203 9.26 -6.20 -5.79
CA CYS A 203 8.66 -7.37 -5.15
C CYS A 203 9.75 -8.39 -4.80
N TRP A 204 9.79 -8.85 -3.55
CA TRP A 204 10.92 -9.60 -3.02
C TRP A 204 10.53 -10.97 -2.49
N GLN A 205 11.41 -11.95 -2.64
CA GLN A 205 11.34 -13.25 -1.98
C GLN A 205 12.34 -13.33 -0.83
N VAL A 206 11.98 -14.07 0.22
CA VAL A 206 12.87 -14.38 1.34
C VAL A 206 13.60 -15.69 1.06
N THR A 207 14.92 -15.64 1.07
CA THR A 207 15.77 -16.82 0.91
C THR A 207 16.19 -17.42 2.25
N SER A 208 16.31 -16.58 3.29
CA SER A 208 16.54 -17.04 4.67
C SER A 208 16.21 -15.94 5.67
N GLY A 209 16.12 -16.28 6.96
CA GLY A 209 15.78 -15.36 8.04
C GLY A 209 14.33 -15.50 8.49
N THR A 210 13.80 -14.48 9.20
CA THR A 210 12.41 -14.51 9.70
C THR A 210 11.45 -14.01 8.63
N ASP A 211 10.48 -14.86 8.23
CA ASP A 211 9.51 -14.51 7.19
C ASP A 211 8.59 -13.34 7.61
N PRO A 212 8.22 -12.43 6.69
CA PRO A 212 7.31 -11.30 6.94
C PRO A 212 5.99 -11.68 7.61
N ILE A 213 5.41 -12.83 7.30
CA ILE A 213 4.18 -13.32 7.95
C ILE A 213 4.42 -13.50 9.45
N ALA A 214 5.54 -14.13 9.82
CA ALA A 214 5.89 -14.34 11.22
C ALA A 214 6.23 -13.02 11.94
N ILE A 215 6.89 -12.08 11.25
CA ILE A 215 7.15 -10.74 11.78
C ILE A 215 5.83 -10.02 12.09
N ARG A 216 4.90 -9.99 11.14
CA ARG A 216 3.59 -9.33 11.30
C ARG A 216 2.76 -9.98 12.42
N ALA A 217 2.76 -11.30 12.50
CA ALA A 217 2.07 -12.02 13.57
C ALA A 217 2.62 -11.67 14.96
N LYS A 218 3.94 -11.62 15.12
CA LYS A 218 4.55 -11.23 16.41
C LYS A 218 4.30 -9.75 16.74
N LEU A 219 4.36 -8.83 15.75
CA LEU A 219 4.02 -7.42 15.97
C LEU A 219 2.55 -7.26 16.36
N ARG A 220 1.63 -8.02 15.76
CA ARG A 220 0.21 -8.04 16.17
C ARG A 220 0.05 -8.39 17.65
N ASN A 221 0.77 -9.41 18.11
CA ASN A 221 0.66 -9.88 19.49
C ASN A 221 1.14 -8.84 20.52
N VAL A 222 2.15 -8.04 20.20
CA VAL A 222 2.72 -7.04 21.10
C VAL A 222 2.12 -5.64 20.96
N LEU A 223 1.32 -5.42 19.90
CA LEU A 223 0.62 -4.18 19.62
C LEU A 223 -0.91 -4.41 19.58
N PRO A 224 -1.54 -4.80 20.72
CA PRO A 224 -2.94 -5.24 20.72
C PRO A 224 -3.94 -4.13 20.37
N ARG A 225 -3.58 -2.86 20.55
CA ARG A 225 -4.43 -1.70 20.22
C ARG A 225 -4.40 -1.35 18.72
N ALA A 226 -3.48 -1.94 17.95
CA ALA A 226 -3.35 -1.66 16.53
C ALA A 226 -4.64 -2.01 15.77
N PRO A 227 -4.96 -1.28 14.68
CA PRO A 227 -6.13 -1.57 13.86
C PRO A 227 -6.16 -3.02 13.41
N GLU A 228 -7.33 -3.66 13.49
CA GLU A 228 -7.51 -5.06 13.07
C GLU A 228 -7.15 -5.22 11.60
N LYS A 229 -7.69 -4.35 10.74
CA LYS A 229 -7.38 -4.33 9.31
C LYS A 229 -6.08 -3.56 9.07
N GLN A 230 -5.06 -4.25 8.61
CA GLN A 230 -3.80 -3.65 8.19
C GLN A 230 -3.85 -3.23 6.72
N LEU A 231 -2.93 -2.35 6.30
CA LEU A 231 -2.92 -1.78 4.95
C LEU A 231 -2.48 -2.77 3.87
N TYR A 232 -1.77 -3.84 4.24
CA TYR A 232 -1.15 -4.77 3.29
C TYR A 232 -1.42 -6.24 3.67
N ASP A 233 -1.42 -7.12 2.67
CA ASP A 233 -1.46 -8.57 2.88
C ASP A 233 -0.28 -9.04 3.73
N ALA A 234 -0.53 -10.05 4.57
CA ALA A 234 0.48 -10.54 5.52
C ALA A 234 1.71 -11.17 4.84
N ALA A 235 1.61 -11.66 3.61
CA ALA A 235 2.71 -12.28 2.90
C ALA A 235 3.56 -11.31 2.09
N ILE A 236 3.03 -10.12 1.72
CA ILE A 236 3.70 -9.20 0.82
C ILE A 236 5.03 -8.68 1.38
N LEU A 237 6.05 -8.61 0.54
CA LEU A 237 7.34 -7.97 0.82
C LEU A 237 7.71 -7.10 -0.38
N HIS A 238 7.38 -5.80 -0.30
CA HIS A 238 7.60 -4.87 -1.38
C HIS A 238 8.26 -3.58 -0.91
N THR A 239 8.99 -2.96 -1.83
CA THR A 239 9.62 -1.64 -1.63
C THR A 239 9.17 -0.69 -2.74
N SER A 240 8.75 0.51 -2.40
CA SER A 240 8.45 1.54 -3.40
C SER A 240 9.73 2.20 -3.89
N PHE A 241 9.92 2.27 -5.21
CA PHE A 241 11.08 2.89 -5.85
C PHE A 241 10.79 4.29 -6.37
N ALA A 242 9.62 4.44 -7.01
CA ALA A 242 9.19 5.69 -7.61
C ALA A 242 7.65 5.72 -7.73
N ARG A 243 7.13 6.89 -8.09
CA ARG A 243 5.72 7.07 -8.44
C ARG A 243 5.62 7.91 -9.71
N LEU A 244 5.01 7.36 -10.74
CA LEU A 244 4.64 8.08 -11.96
C LEU A 244 3.42 8.94 -11.69
N LEU A 245 3.43 10.18 -12.17
CA LEU A 245 2.40 11.19 -11.90
C LEU A 245 1.81 11.80 -13.18
N GLY A 246 2.29 11.39 -14.33
CA GLY A 246 1.86 11.90 -15.63
C GLY A 246 2.49 11.15 -16.78
N ARG A 247 2.23 11.67 -17.99
CA ARG A 247 2.74 11.10 -19.24
C ARG A 247 4.24 11.35 -19.40
N PRO A 248 4.94 10.44 -20.09
CA PRO A 248 6.32 10.66 -20.47
C PRO A 248 6.44 11.83 -21.46
N LYS A 249 7.58 12.54 -21.43
CA LYS A 249 7.85 13.69 -22.31
C LYS A 249 8.08 13.36 -23.78
N ALA A 250 8.70 12.22 -24.00
CA ALA A 250 9.22 11.83 -25.31
C ALA A 250 8.55 10.51 -25.77
N LEU A 251 7.24 10.51 -25.81
CA LEU A 251 6.60 9.60 -26.73
C LEU A 251 6.72 10.25 -28.12
N PRO A 252 7.12 9.50 -29.18
CA PRO A 252 6.94 9.95 -30.55
C PRO A 252 5.52 10.51 -30.67
N THR A 253 5.36 11.64 -31.34
CA THR A 253 4.10 12.40 -31.46
C THR A 253 2.93 11.57 -32.02
N GLU A 254 3.16 10.29 -32.34
CA GLU A 254 2.28 9.35 -33.01
C GLU A 254 1.68 8.28 -32.08
N LEU A 255 2.08 8.20 -30.79
CA LEU A 255 1.44 7.26 -29.85
C LEU A 255 0.11 7.84 -29.36
N HIS A 256 -0.96 7.53 -30.08
CA HIS A 256 -2.30 8.07 -29.83
C HIS A 256 -3.24 7.11 -29.10
N THR A 257 -2.79 5.86 -28.83
CA THR A 257 -3.66 4.85 -28.21
C THR A 257 -3.24 4.50 -26.79
N THR A 258 -4.22 4.19 -25.95
CA THR A 258 -3.98 3.70 -24.57
C THR A 258 -3.13 2.43 -24.55
N SER A 259 -3.24 1.59 -25.59
CA SER A 259 -2.48 0.34 -25.73
C SER A 259 -0.98 0.60 -25.91
N GLU A 260 -0.60 1.59 -26.72
CA GLU A 260 0.81 1.95 -26.95
C GLU A 260 1.45 2.57 -25.71
N GLU A 261 0.69 3.37 -24.97
CA GLU A 261 1.15 3.89 -23.67
C GLU A 261 1.44 2.76 -22.67
N LEU A 262 0.54 1.77 -22.57
CA LEU A 262 0.75 0.61 -21.70
C LEU A 262 1.96 -0.22 -22.13
N GLN A 263 2.10 -0.47 -23.42
CA GLN A 263 3.26 -1.19 -23.97
C GLN A 263 4.57 -0.48 -23.63
N PHE A 264 4.62 0.84 -23.74
CA PHE A 264 5.78 1.64 -23.36
C PHE A 264 6.12 1.50 -21.87
N PHE A 265 5.11 1.54 -20.96
CA PHE A 265 5.35 1.31 -19.54
C PHE A 265 5.91 -0.10 -19.28
N HIS A 266 5.34 -1.12 -19.93
CA HIS A 266 5.86 -2.48 -19.83
C HIS A 266 7.30 -2.61 -20.32
N GLU A 267 7.66 -1.94 -21.39
CA GLU A 267 9.04 -1.93 -21.90
C GLU A 267 10.02 -1.38 -20.86
N LEU A 268 9.69 -0.25 -20.22
CA LEU A 268 10.54 0.34 -19.18
C LEU A 268 10.65 -0.57 -17.94
N VAL A 269 9.54 -1.19 -17.53
CA VAL A 269 9.51 -2.15 -16.41
C VAL A 269 10.34 -3.39 -16.76
N ASN A 270 10.23 -3.91 -17.97
CA ASN A 270 11.01 -5.07 -18.44
C ASN A 270 12.52 -4.78 -18.47
N ARG A 271 12.91 -3.59 -18.91
CA ARG A 271 14.33 -3.15 -18.85
C ARG A 271 14.82 -3.12 -17.42
N LEU A 272 14.03 -2.59 -16.49
CA LEU A 272 14.40 -2.56 -15.08
C LEU A 272 14.43 -3.96 -14.45
N ASN A 273 13.52 -4.85 -14.85
CA ASN A 273 13.56 -6.25 -14.45
C ASN A 273 14.82 -6.96 -14.97
N THR A 274 15.26 -6.67 -16.20
CA THR A 274 16.52 -7.21 -16.76
C THR A 274 17.71 -6.78 -15.91
N ASP A 275 17.75 -5.53 -15.47
CA ASP A 275 18.88 -4.98 -14.69
C ASP A 275 18.88 -5.47 -13.23
N LEU A 276 17.71 -5.70 -12.63
CA LEU A 276 17.57 -5.91 -11.19
C LEU A 276 17.10 -7.31 -10.79
N HIS A 277 16.59 -8.15 -11.70
CA HIS A 277 16.14 -9.50 -11.35
C HIS A 277 17.25 -10.28 -10.66
N GLY A 278 16.92 -10.93 -9.54
CA GLY A 278 17.90 -11.70 -8.76
C GLY A 278 18.84 -10.84 -7.89
N PHE A 279 18.64 -9.53 -7.83
CA PHE A 279 19.40 -8.65 -6.93
C PHE A 279 19.20 -9.10 -5.48
N LYS A 280 20.31 -9.34 -4.76
CA LYS A 280 20.29 -9.86 -3.37
C LYS A 280 20.55 -8.74 -2.38
N ALA A 281 19.86 -8.80 -1.25
CA ALA A 281 20.05 -7.86 -0.15
C ALA A 281 19.88 -8.54 1.21
N THR A 282 20.43 -7.92 2.24
CA THR A 282 20.24 -8.34 3.63
C THR A 282 19.53 -7.21 4.39
N VAL A 283 18.48 -7.55 5.12
CA VAL A 283 17.71 -6.64 5.96
C VAL A 283 17.97 -7.00 7.42
N SER A 284 18.56 -6.08 8.16
CA SER A 284 19.02 -6.29 9.54
C SER A 284 18.42 -5.32 10.55
N GLU A 285 17.54 -4.41 10.12
CA GLU A 285 16.93 -3.42 11.00
C GLU A 285 15.41 -3.38 10.84
N LEU A 286 14.73 -3.26 11.98
CA LEU A 286 13.31 -2.90 12.11
C LEU A 286 13.23 -1.50 12.70
N TRP A 287 12.51 -0.62 12.02
CA TRP A 287 12.26 0.74 12.48
C TRP A 287 10.84 0.86 13.03
N TYR A 288 10.69 1.50 14.18
CA TYR A 288 9.43 2.04 14.67
C TYR A 288 9.40 3.52 14.29
N VAL A 289 8.44 3.91 13.45
CA VAL A 289 8.37 5.24 12.85
C VAL A 289 7.08 5.93 13.27
N GLU A 290 7.21 7.14 13.80
CA GLU A 290 6.09 8.07 14.03
C GLU A 290 6.09 9.08 12.90
N GLU A 291 5.16 8.95 11.95
CA GLU A 291 5.01 9.89 10.85
C GLU A 291 4.11 11.05 11.30
N HIS A 292 4.68 12.25 11.38
CA HIS A 292 3.96 13.48 11.73
C HIS A 292 3.29 14.11 10.51
N ASP A 293 3.69 13.74 9.30
CA ASP A 293 2.99 14.03 8.05
C ASP A 293 2.52 12.72 7.42
N LEU A 294 1.41 12.76 6.70
CA LEU A 294 0.87 11.58 6.01
C LEU A 294 1.88 11.05 4.99
N LEU A 295 2.18 9.74 5.04
CA LEU A 295 3.15 9.08 4.17
C LEU A 295 4.56 9.71 4.25
N ALA A 296 4.99 10.14 5.43
CA ALA A 296 6.28 10.82 5.61
C ALA A 296 7.46 10.00 5.09
N LEU A 297 7.47 8.67 5.30
CA LEU A 297 8.48 7.77 4.74
C LEU A 297 8.55 7.82 3.20
N ALA A 298 7.42 7.97 2.53
CA ALA A 298 7.34 8.01 1.06
C ALA A 298 7.57 9.41 0.48
N LEU A 299 7.23 10.47 1.23
CA LEU A 299 7.21 11.84 0.75
C LEU A 299 8.32 12.72 1.32
N ASN A 300 9.26 12.15 2.07
CA ASN A 300 10.28 12.87 2.84
C ASN A 300 9.67 13.89 3.82
N GLY A 301 8.55 13.53 4.47
CA GLY A 301 7.87 14.33 5.46
C GLY A 301 8.53 14.25 6.83
N ARG A 302 7.93 14.95 7.82
CA ARG A 302 8.40 14.95 9.21
C ARG A 302 8.07 13.63 9.87
N MET A 303 9.07 13.03 10.52
CA MET A 303 8.92 11.78 11.24
C MET A 303 9.96 11.65 12.35
N SER A 304 9.67 10.80 13.34
CA SER A 304 10.61 10.33 14.35
C SER A 304 10.87 8.85 14.13
N VAL A 305 12.12 8.42 14.19
CA VAL A 305 12.51 7.04 13.89
C VAL A 305 13.30 6.44 15.04
N ARG A 306 12.83 5.30 15.55
CA ARG A 306 13.57 4.45 16.51
C ARG A 306 14.01 3.20 15.76
N ARG A 307 15.32 2.92 15.77
CA ARG A 307 15.96 1.85 14.98
C ARG A 307 16.34 0.69 15.87
N PHE A 308 15.94 -0.51 15.49
CA PHE A 308 16.21 -1.74 16.25
C PHE A 308 16.90 -2.75 15.34
N LYS A 309 18.04 -3.28 15.78
CA LYS A 309 18.72 -4.37 15.08
C LYS A 309 17.92 -5.67 15.23
N LEU A 310 17.85 -6.45 14.18
CA LEU A 310 17.30 -7.78 14.21
C LEU A 310 18.33 -8.76 14.81
N GLY A 311 17.84 -9.68 15.62
CA GLY A 311 18.67 -10.68 16.28
C GLY A 311 19.20 -10.26 17.64
N CYS A 312 19.55 -11.26 18.48
CA CYS A 312 20.25 -11.00 19.72
C CYS A 312 21.66 -10.50 19.38
N SER A 313 22.04 -9.32 19.88
CA SER A 313 23.45 -9.01 20.04
C SER A 313 24.02 -10.07 20.99
N ARG A 314 24.80 -11.04 20.47
CA ARG A 314 25.69 -11.80 21.34
C ARG A 314 26.66 -10.76 21.94
N THR A 315 26.38 -10.35 23.16
CA THR A 315 27.37 -9.66 24.01
C THR A 315 28.51 -10.59 24.31
#